data_ab89d7354851fcafeeb6e1ab2146689f
#
_entry.id   ab89d7354851fcafeeb6e1ab2146689f
#
_cell.length_a   1.000
_cell.length_b   1.000
_cell.length_c   1.000
_cell.angle_alpha   90.00
_cell.angle_beta   90.00
_cell.angle_gamma   90.00
#
_symmetry.space_group_name_H-M   'P 1'
#
loop_
_entity.id
_entity.type
_entity.pdbx_description
1 polymer ?
#
loop_
_entity_poly.entity_id
_entity_poly.type
_entity_poly.pdbx_seq_one_letter_code
_entity_poly.pdbx_strand_id
1 'polypeptide(L)'
;MPKIDTTVTLASSGTDIRRSGFSEHTFLGANTVMLDMFENYKDFLGIQADGFPQAIERNREFLKTAADLEIIGTRSEQDAFVVTLQITNNTGHKLPSGYPSRRVFVQLAVTDDNGSVIFESGKINDDGSIVGADGDRDFNKVEPHYNSVINENQVLIYEAIMANASGETTHSLVEGIRYLKDNRLTPKGFKKASADNDIAVVGRAANDGNFDDGTDLFEYRIPVSQGGTYQVIANLIYQPLAYGHLEHLFRDTIVPEVDQFKTIYDNTELKTETISTATSQHVQ
;
A
#
# COMPACT_ATOMS: atom_id res chain seq x y z
N MET A 1 15.88 -1.39 -7.24
CA MET A 1 17.33 -1.30 -6.99
C MET A 1 17.77 0.12 -7.27
N PRO A 2 18.38 0.82 -6.30
CA PRO A 2 18.79 2.20 -6.46
C PRO A 2 19.81 2.34 -7.61
N LYS A 3 19.66 3.41 -8.39
CA LYS A 3 20.64 3.74 -9.43
C LYS A 3 21.81 4.49 -8.81
N ILE A 4 23.02 4.17 -9.26
CA ILE A 4 24.24 4.88 -8.84
C ILE A 4 24.64 5.85 -9.96
N ASP A 5 24.79 7.11 -9.59
CA ASP A 5 25.20 8.17 -10.50
C ASP A 5 26.74 8.23 -10.61
N THR A 6 27.32 7.13 -11.04
CA THR A 6 28.76 7.06 -11.33
C THR A 6 29.03 6.10 -12.48
N THR A 7 30.23 6.17 -13.02
CA THR A 7 30.68 5.30 -14.11
C THR A 7 31.67 4.28 -13.56
N VAL A 8 31.39 3.01 -13.76
CA VAL A 8 32.24 1.90 -13.32
C VAL A 8 32.74 1.08 -14.50
N THR A 9 33.86 0.39 -14.31
CA THR A 9 34.34 -0.61 -15.25
C THR A 9 33.51 -1.89 -15.09
N LEU A 10 33.09 -2.49 -16.21
CA LEU A 10 32.21 -3.68 -16.22
C LEU A 10 32.80 -4.90 -15.50
N ALA A 11 34.10 -5.04 -15.54
CA ALA A 11 34.82 -6.10 -14.82
C ALA A 11 36.15 -5.58 -14.25
N SER A 12 36.61 -6.22 -13.21
CA SER A 12 37.89 -5.86 -12.57
C SER A 12 39.11 -6.22 -13.41
N SER A 13 38.93 -7.06 -14.44
CA SER A 13 39.99 -7.44 -15.39
C SER A 13 39.41 -7.84 -16.74
N GLY A 14 40.19 -7.76 -17.80
CA GLY A 14 39.84 -8.23 -19.13
C GLY A 14 39.03 -7.27 -20.01
N THR A 15 38.64 -6.11 -19.51
CA THR A 15 37.96 -5.07 -20.30
C THR A 15 38.10 -3.68 -19.68
N ASP A 16 38.22 -2.68 -20.55
CA ASP A 16 38.16 -1.26 -20.18
C ASP A 16 36.77 -0.65 -20.42
N ILE A 17 35.76 -1.49 -20.72
CA ILE A 17 34.41 -1.03 -20.97
C ILE A 17 33.84 -0.43 -19.69
N ARG A 18 33.45 0.84 -19.77
CA ARG A 18 32.82 1.59 -18.67
C ARG A 18 31.32 1.76 -18.92
N ARG A 19 30.52 1.66 -17.84
CA ARG A 19 29.08 1.92 -17.84
C ARG A 19 28.70 2.89 -16.75
N SER A 20 27.76 3.77 -17.09
CA SER A 20 27.03 4.62 -16.15
C SER A 20 25.60 4.12 -15.95
N GLY A 21 24.94 4.58 -14.91
CA GLY A 21 23.51 4.31 -14.66
C GLY A 21 23.20 2.86 -14.32
N PHE A 22 24.15 2.11 -13.75
CA PHE A 22 23.87 0.78 -13.22
C PHE A 22 23.12 0.85 -11.88
N SER A 23 22.45 -0.23 -11.52
CA SER A 23 21.76 -0.32 -10.24
C SER A 23 22.57 -1.12 -9.24
N GLU A 24 22.60 -0.64 -8.01
CA GLU A 24 23.22 -1.35 -6.89
C GLU A 24 22.35 -2.55 -6.51
N HIS A 25 22.99 -3.73 -6.34
CA HIS A 25 22.32 -4.95 -5.89
C HIS A 25 22.08 -4.92 -4.38
N THR A 26 21.27 -3.97 -3.93
CA THR A 26 20.75 -3.96 -2.57
C THR A 26 19.44 -4.74 -2.55
N PHE A 27 19.37 -5.78 -1.72
CA PHE A 27 18.16 -6.60 -1.58
C PHE A 27 17.19 -5.93 -0.60
N LEU A 28 16.55 -4.84 -1.05
CA LEU A 28 15.57 -4.12 -0.26
C LEU A 28 14.19 -4.75 -0.49
N GLY A 29 13.66 -5.39 0.54
CA GLY A 29 12.42 -6.18 0.46
C GLY A 29 11.15 -5.43 0.87
N ALA A 30 11.25 -4.15 1.23
CA ALA A 30 10.16 -3.30 1.72
C ALA A 30 9.38 -3.86 2.95
N ASN A 31 9.88 -4.89 3.63
CA ASN A 31 9.24 -5.43 4.83
C ASN A 31 9.96 -4.95 6.09
N THR A 32 9.79 -3.67 6.41
CA THR A 32 10.35 -3.02 7.60
C THR A 32 9.77 -3.57 8.89
N VAL A 33 8.51 -4.00 8.88
CA VAL A 33 7.85 -4.61 10.05
C VAL A 33 8.58 -5.88 10.50
N MET A 34 8.94 -6.77 9.57
CA MET A 34 9.72 -7.96 9.92
C MET A 34 11.13 -7.62 10.42
N LEU A 35 11.75 -6.60 9.84
CA LEU A 35 13.07 -6.16 10.31
C LEU A 35 13.00 -5.56 11.72
N ASP A 36 11.93 -4.82 12.03
CA ASP A 36 11.68 -4.27 13.35
C ASP A 36 11.44 -5.37 14.39
N MET A 37 10.66 -6.39 14.03
CA MET A 37 10.50 -7.59 14.86
C MET A 37 11.85 -8.29 15.12
N PHE A 38 12.68 -8.44 14.10
CA PHE A 38 14.00 -9.07 14.24
C PHE A 38 14.93 -8.25 15.17
N GLU A 39 14.90 -6.93 15.09
CA GLU A 39 15.68 -6.08 15.98
C GLU A 39 15.18 -6.19 17.43
N ASN A 40 13.88 -6.07 17.65
CA ASN A 40 13.30 -6.01 18.98
C ASN A 40 13.28 -7.37 19.69
N TYR A 41 13.28 -8.47 18.96
CA TYR A 41 13.17 -9.84 19.48
C TYR A 41 14.37 -10.73 19.14
N LYS A 42 15.51 -10.15 18.76
CA LYS A 42 16.66 -10.90 18.26
C LYS A 42 17.18 -11.95 19.25
N ASP A 43 17.22 -11.64 20.55
CA ASP A 43 17.65 -12.59 21.57
C ASP A 43 16.70 -13.77 21.70
N PHE A 44 15.40 -13.51 21.70
CA PHE A 44 14.35 -14.55 21.72
C PHE A 44 14.38 -15.43 20.49
N LEU A 45 14.62 -14.85 19.31
CA LEU A 45 14.68 -15.54 18.03
C LEU A 45 16.06 -16.18 17.75
N GLY A 46 17.05 -15.96 18.62
CA GLY A 46 18.42 -16.47 18.44
C GLY A 46 19.17 -15.84 17.25
N ILE A 47 18.79 -14.64 16.84
CA ILE A 47 19.39 -13.93 15.71
C ILE A 47 20.71 -13.30 16.15
N GLN A 48 21.79 -13.63 15.44
CA GLN A 48 23.14 -13.09 15.69
C GLN A 48 23.51 -11.90 14.78
N ALA A 49 22.64 -11.57 13.81
CA ALA A 49 22.88 -10.47 12.88
C ALA A 49 22.57 -9.13 13.54
N ASP A 50 23.33 -8.11 13.12
CA ASP A 50 23.15 -6.71 13.48
C ASP A 50 22.81 -5.86 12.26
N GLY A 51 22.47 -4.58 12.47
CA GLY A 51 22.26 -3.61 11.40
C GLY A 51 20.81 -3.53 10.88
N PHE A 52 19.83 -4.08 11.63
CA PHE A 52 18.41 -3.94 11.30
C PHE A 52 17.93 -2.48 11.25
N PRO A 53 18.31 -1.58 12.19
CA PRO A 53 17.89 -0.17 12.11
C PRO A 53 18.33 0.50 10.80
N GLN A 54 19.58 0.26 10.37
CA GLN A 54 20.08 0.79 9.10
C GLN A 54 19.42 0.12 7.89
N ALA A 55 19.04 -1.14 8.00
CA ALA A 55 18.30 -1.84 6.95
C ALA A 55 16.87 -1.29 6.83
N ILE A 56 16.18 -1.01 7.94
CA ILE A 56 14.86 -0.38 7.99
C ILE A 56 14.91 0.98 7.31
N GLU A 57 15.87 1.84 7.67
CA GLU A 57 15.97 3.17 7.08
C GLU A 57 16.23 3.13 5.57
N ARG A 58 17.13 2.28 5.10
CA ARG A 58 17.35 2.08 3.66
C ARG A 58 16.09 1.57 2.94
N ASN A 59 15.31 0.69 3.57
CA ASN A 59 14.05 0.22 3.02
C ASN A 59 13.01 1.35 2.94
N ARG A 60 12.91 2.21 3.96
CA ARG A 60 12.02 3.38 3.96
C ARG A 60 12.36 4.36 2.83
N GLU A 61 13.65 4.74 2.72
CA GLU A 61 14.09 5.63 1.66
C GLU A 61 13.82 5.05 0.26
N PHE A 62 14.01 3.76 0.09
CA PHE A 62 13.71 3.10 -1.17
C PHE A 62 12.21 3.01 -1.43
N LEU A 63 11.40 2.73 -0.41
CA LEU A 63 9.94 2.64 -0.51
C LEU A 63 9.32 3.98 -0.93
N LYS A 64 9.84 5.11 -0.44
CA LYS A 64 9.41 6.46 -0.85
C LYS A 64 9.59 6.73 -2.35
N THR A 65 10.43 5.97 -3.05
CA THR A 65 10.59 6.09 -4.51
C THR A 65 9.60 5.26 -5.31
N ALA A 66 8.78 4.43 -4.64
CA ALA A 66 7.94 3.43 -5.30
C ALA A 66 6.70 4.03 -5.97
N ALA A 67 6.14 5.09 -5.42
CA ALA A 67 4.99 5.78 -5.98
C ALA A 67 4.91 7.23 -5.50
N ASP A 68 4.26 8.07 -6.29
CA ASP A 68 3.90 9.43 -5.94
C ASP A 68 2.39 9.53 -5.70
N LEU A 69 1.99 10.32 -4.71
CA LEU A 69 0.62 10.75 -4.46
C LEU A 69 0.55 12.26 -4.61
N GLU A 70 -0.37 12.76 -5.43
CA GLU A 70 -0.54 14.17 -5.69
C GLU A 70 -2.00 14.59 -5.52
N ILE A 71 -2.25 15.73 -4.89
CA ILE A 71 -3.54 16.42 -4.93
C ILE A 71 -3.51 17.30 -6.18
N ILE A 72 -4.21 16.87 -7.23
CA ILE A 72 -4.21 17.59 -8.50
C ILE A 72 -5.28 18.69 -8.59
N GLY A 73 -6.21 18.71 -7.65
CA GLY A 73 -7.20 19.77 -7.55
C GLY A 73 -8.12 19.64 -6.36
N THR A 74 -8.66 20.78 -5.95
CA THR A 74 -9.73 20.87 -4.98
C THR A 74 -10.82 21.80 -5.52
N ARG A 75 -12.08 21.50 -5.23
CA ARG A 75 -13.21 22.35 -5.63
C ARG A 75 -14.35 22.24 -4.61
N SER A 76 -15.08 23.34 -4.45
CA SER A 76 -16.32 23.35 -3.69
C SER A 76 -17.50 23.10 -4.62
N GLU A 77 -18.41 22.26 -4.21
CA GLU A 77 -19.72 22.03 -4.79
C GLU A 77 -20.80 22.42 -3.78
N GLN A 78 -22.08 22.41 -4.16
CA GLN A 78 -23.17 22.91 -3.31
C GLN A 78 -23.19 22.25 -1.92
N ASP A 79 -23.00 20.91 -1.85
CA ASP A 79 -23.09 20.13 -0.63
C ASP A 79 -21.83 19.30 -0.36
N ALA A 80 -20.72 19.60 -1.05
CA ALA A 80 -19.48 18.85 -0.92
C ALA A 80 -18.23 19.69 -1.18
N PHE A 81 -17.19 19.40 -0.44
CA PHE A 81 -15.81 19.72 -0.78
C PHE A 81 -15.19 18.51 -1.49
N VAL A 82 -14.66 18.72 -2.68
CA VAL A 82 -14.11 17.64 -3.52
C VAL A 82 -12.61 17.80 -3.63
N VAL A 83 -11.90 16.71 -3.36
CA VAL A 83 -10.44 16.59 -3.51
C VAL A 83 -10.17 15.56 -4.59
N THR A 84 -9.46 15.94 -5.65
CA THR A 84 -9.04 15.04 -6.71
C THR A 84 -7.57 14.68 -6.52
N LEU A 85 -7.28 13.38 -6.48
CA LEU A 85 -5.93 12.86 -6.27
C LEU A 85 -5.51 11.96 -7.42
N GLN A 86 -4.21 11.90 -7.64
CA GLN A 86 -3.59 10.98 -8.56
C GLN A 86 -2.48 10.20 -7.86
N ILE A 87 -2.42 8.90 -8.12
CA ILE A 87 -1.27 8.06 -7.76
C ILE A 87 -0.54 7.68 -9.04
N THR A 88 0.80 7.72 -8.98
CA THR A 88 1.67 7.24 -10.05
C THR A 88 2.58 6.15 -9.50
N ASN A 89 2.57 4.98 -10.11
CA ASN A 89 3.46 3.87 -9.79
C ASN A 89 4.79 4.04 -10.52
N ASN A 90 5.87 4.25 -9.79
CA ASN A 90 7.23 4.41 -10.31
C ASN A 90 7.99 3.08 -10.41
N THR A 91 7.38 1.96 -10.01
CA THR A 91 8.01 0.64 -10.09
C THR A 91 7.78 -0.01 -11.45
N GLY A 92 8.66 -0.93 -11.83
CA GLY A 92 8.53 -1.71 -13.07
C GLY A 92 7.59 -2.92 -12.97
N HIS A 93 6.75 -2.98 -11.93
CA HIS A 93 5.83 -4.07 -11.64
C HIS A 93 4.58 -3.55 -10.95
N LYS A 94 3.56 -4.39 -10.75
CA LYS A 94 2.39 -4.01 -9.93
C LYS A 94 2.82 -3.63 -8.51
N LEU A 95 2.21 -2.58 -7.94
CA LEU A 95 2.45 -2.13 -6.58
C LEU A 95 1.17 -2.29 -5.73
N PRO A 96 1.22 -3.00 -4.57
CA PRO A 96 2.36 -3.76 -4.07
C PRO A 96 2.65 -5.02 -4.89
N SER A 97 3.87 -5.54 -4.80
CA SER A 97 4.28 -6.78 -5.46
C SER A 97 4.59 -7.88 -4.46
N GLY A 98 4.80 -9.09 -4.96
CA GLY A 98 5.17 -10.25 -4.17
C GLY A 98 3.98 -10.92 -3.49
N TYR A 99 4.17 -11.37 -2.27
CA TYR A 99 3.15 -12.12 -1.53
C TYR A 99 1.87 -11.28 -1.30
N PRO A 100 0.66 -11.85 -1.48
CA PRO A 100 -0.61 -11.13 -1.38
C PRO A 100 -1.02 -10.75 0.06
N SER A 101 -0.13 -10.84 1.02
CA SER A 101 -0.28 -10.22 2.34
C SER A 101 -0.05 -8.70 2.32
N ARG A 102 0.41 -8.16 1.19
CA ARG A 102 0.79 -6.75 1.06
C ARG A 102 -0.35 -5.94 0.50
N ARG A 103 -0.56 -4.75 1.05
CA ARG A 103 -1.48 -3.76 0.49
C ARG A 103 -0.91 -2.34 0.54
N VAL A 104 -1.39 -1.51 -0.35
CA VAL A 104 -1.18 -0.06 -0.34
C VAL A 104 -2.55 0.60 -0.25
N PHE A 105 -2.70 1.64 0.55
CA PHE A 105 -3.98 2.32 0.69
C PHE A 105 -3.80 3.82 0.90
N VAL A 106 -4.88 4.56 0.70
CA VAL A 106 -4.90 5.99 0.92
C VAL A 106 -5.57 6.28 2.26
N GLN A 107 -4.84 6.98 3.13
CA GLN A 107 -5.40 7.66 4.29
C GLN A 107 -5.57 9.12 3.93
N LEU A 108 -6.78 9.64 4.05
CA LEU A 108 -7.07 11.06 3.82
C LEU A 108 -7.80 11.64 5.01
N ALA A 109 -7.28 12.76 5.51
CA ALA A 109 -7.92 13.57 6.55
C ALA A 109 -8.16 14.98 6.04
N VAL A 110 -9.33 15.53 6.36
CA VAL A 110 -9.70 16.92 6.10
C VAL A 110 -10.06 17.61 7.41
N THR A 111 -9.44 18.76 7.66
CA THR A 111 -9.75 19.60 8.82
C THR A 111 -10.33 20.94 8.39
N ASP A 112 -11.17 21.50 9.26
CA ASP A 112 -11.69 22.85 9.12
C ASP A 112 -10.68 23.93 9.58
N ASP A 113 -11.07 25.19 9.55
CA ASP A 113 -10.28 26.35 9.99
C ASP A 113 -9.99 26.39 11.50
N ASN A 114 -10.73 25.61 12.29
CA ASN A 114 -10.49 25.45 13.73
C ASN A 114 -9.55 24.26 14.04
N GLY A 115 -9.11 23.53 13.02
CA GLY A 115 -8.31 22.31 13.14
C GLY A 115 -9.10 21.08 13.54
N SER A 116 -10.44 21.12 13.47
CA SER A 116 -11.30 19.97 13.73
C SER A 116 -11.34 19.05 12.51
N VAL A 117 -11.13 17.74 12.73
CA VAL A 117 -11.28 16.74 11.67
C VAL A 117 -12.76 16.64 11.28
N ILE A 118 -13.08 16.95 10.02
CA ILE A 118 -14.42 16.87 9.45
C ILE A 118 -14.64 15.65 8.56
N PHE A 119 -13.56 15.00 8.16
CA PHE A 119 -13.58 13.75 7.39
C PHE A 119 -12.26 13.00 7.57
N GLU A 120 -12.32 11.70 7.80
CA GLU A 120 -11.15 10.83 7.83
C GLU A 120 -11.50 9.45 7.26
N SER A 121 -10.78 9.03 6.22
CA SER A 121 -10.87 7.68 5.61
C SER A 121 -9.50 7.00 5.65
N GLY A 122 -9.48 5.70 5.89
CA GLY A 122 -8.24 4.91 5.87
C GLY A 122 -7.39 5.05 7.14
N LYS A 123 -7.98 5.46 8.27
CA LYS A 123 -7.30 5.46 9.57
C LYS A 123 -6.91 4.05 9.97
N ILE A 124 -5.70 3.90 10.50
CA ILE A 124 -5.19 2.61 10.96
C ILE A 124 -5.36 2.47 12.47
N ASN A 125 -5.74 1.29 12.91
CA ASN A 125 -5.79 0.90 14.32
C ASN A 125 -4.45 0.26 14.76
N ASP A 126 -4.22 0.16 16.07
CA ASP A 126 -2.99 -0.40 16.63
C ASP A 126 -2.76 -1.87 16.26
N ASP A 127 -3.83 -2.62 15.96
CA ASP A 127 -3.77 -4.01 15.49
C ASP A 127 -3.46 -4.13 13.98
N GLY A 128 -3.35 -3.01 13.28
CA GLY A 128 -3.09 -2.95 11.85
C GLY A 128 -4.34 -3.05 10.97
N SER A 129 -5.54 -3.13 11.54
CA SER A 129 -6.79 -3.02 10.77
C SER A 129 -7.03 -1.58 10.31
N ILE A 130 -7.76 -1.42 9.21
CA ILE A 130 -8.11 -0.12 8.65
C ILE A 130 -9.57 0.18 8.98
N VAL A 131 -9.80 1.31 9.63
CA VAL A 131 -11.16 1.78 9.96
C VAL A 131 -11.96 1.96 8.68
N GLY A 132 -13.13 1.34 8.63
CA GLY A 132 -14.03 1.42 7.47
C GLY A 132 -13.81 0.35 6.40
N ALA A 133 -12.64 -0.30 6.33
CA ALA A 133 -12.38 -1.33 5.35
C ALA A 133 -13.28 -2.56 5.56
N ASP A 134 -14.05 -2.92 4.53
CA ASP A 134 -14.99 -4.04 4.60
C ASP A 134 -14.31 -5.37 4.88
N GLY A 135 -13.18 -5.65 4.22
CA GLY A 135 -12.42 -6.89 4.37
C GLY A 135 -11.77 -7.07 5.75
N ASP A 136 -11.46 -5.97 6.45
CA ASP A 136 -10.92 -6.03 7.82
C ASP A 136 -12.02 -6.26 8.87
N ARG A 137 -13.26 -5.90 8.53
CA ARG A 137 -14.43 -6.11 9.40
C ARG A 137 -15.11 -7.46 9.20
N ASP A 138 -15.06 -7.99 7.99
CA ASP A 138 -15.65 -9.27 7.61
C ASP A 138 -14.81 -9.93 6.51
N PHE A 139 -14.12 -11.01 6.84
CA PHE A 139 -13.20 -11.71 5.92
C PHE A 139 -13.89 -12.33 4.69
N ASN A 140 -15.21 -12.38 4.66
CA ASN A 140 -15.96 -12.80 3.47
C ASN A 140 -16.22 -11.66 2.50
N LYS A 141 -15.85 -10.45 2.87
CA LYS A 141 -16.00 -9.26 2.06
C LYS A 141 -14.67 -8.82 1.44
N VAL A 142 -14.79 -8.10 0.37
CA VAL A 142 -13.68 -7.50 -0.37
C VAL A 142 -13.94 -6.02 -0.47
N GLU A 143 -13.02 -5.20 0.03
CA GLU A 143 -13.09 -3.75 -0.15
C GLU A 143 -13.05 -3.41 -1.64
N PRO A 144 -14.07 -2.75 -2.20
CA PRO A 144 -14.08 -2.47 -3.63
C PRO A 144 -13.02 -1.42 -4.02
N HIS A 145 -12.70 -1.37 -5.31
CA HIS A 145 -12.00 -0.23 -5.87
C HIS A 145 -13.00 0.94 -6.06
N TYR A 146 -12.60 2.15 -5.68
CA TYR A 146 -13.41 3.36 -5.74
C TYR A 146 -12.79 4.41 -6.64
N ASN A 147 -13.53 4.91 -7.62
CA ASN A 147 -13.20 6.14 -8.36
C ASN A 147 -13.62 7.39 -7.57
N SER A 148 -14.57 7.22 -6.64
CA SER A 148 -15.04 8.28 -5.75
C SER A 148 -15.35 7.71 -4.38
N VAL A 149 -14.71 8.26 -3.36
CA VAL A 149 -14.95 7.98 -1.94
C VAL A 149 -15.91 9.06 -1.42
N ILE A 150 -17.05 8.65 -0.88
CA ILE A 150 -18.14 9.55 -0.46
C ILE A 150 -18.47 9.48 1.03
N ASN A 151 -17.85 8.57 1.75
CA ASN A 151 -17.98 8.46 3.21
C ASN A 151 -16.75 7.77 3.82
N GLU A 152 -16.57 7.90 5.13
CA GLU A 152 -15.41 7.42 5.89
C GLU A 152 -15.26 5.90 5.95
N ASN A 153 -16.34 5.14 5.64
CA ASN A 153 -16.31 3.67 5.58
C ASN A 153 -15.90 3.13 4.19
N GLN A 154 -15.52 3.98 3.27
CA GLN A 154 -14.96 3.60 1.98
C GLN A 154 -13.46 3.90 2.00
N VAL A 155 -12.64 2.88 1.79
CA VAL A 155 -11.18 3.03 1.79
C VAL A 155 -10.62 2.58 0.45
N LEU A 156 -9.84 3.43 -0.19
CA LEU A 156 -9.16 3.04 -1.43
C LEU A 156 -7.94 2.20 -1.10
N ILE A 157 -8.06 0.89 -1.32
CA ILE A 157 -7.02 -0.12 -1.04
C ILE A 157 -6.61 -0.80 -2.34
N TYR A 158 -5.31 -0.84 -2.61
CA TYR A 158 -4.67 -1.55 -3.71
C TYR A 158 -4.06 -2.85 -3.20
N GLU A 159 -4.62 -3.98 -3.63
CA GLU A 159 -4.28 -5.31 -3.11
C GLU A 159 -4.68 -6.43 -4.06
N ALA A 160 -4.29 -7.65 -3.74
CA ALA A 160 -4.77 -8.86 -4.41
C ALA A 160 -5.49 -9.75 -3.41
N ILE A 161 -6.77 -10.04 -3.65
CA ILE A 161 -7.61 -10.94 -2.84
C ILE A 161 -8.02 -12.13 -3.70
N MET A 162 -7.84 -13.33 -3.15
CA MET A 162 -8.12 -14.60 -3.85
C MET A 162 -9.41 -15.25 -3.35
N ALA A 163 -9.93 -16.15 -4.18
CA ALA A 163 -11.00 -17.09 -3.81
C ALA A 163 -10.47 -18.52 -3.78
N ASN A 164 -11.00 -19.32 -2.85
CA ASN A 164 -10.86 -20.76 -2.82
C ASN A 164 -11.77 -21.47 -3.85
N ALA A 165 -11.74 -22.80 -3.88
CA ALA A 165 -12.56 -23.62 -4.79
C ALA A 165 -14.08 -23.46 -4.57
N SER A 166 -14.51 -23.07 -3.37
CA SER A 166 -15.92 -22.78 -3.05
C SER A 166 -16.34 -21.37 -3.46
N GLY A 167 -15.38 -20.53 -3.91
CA GLY A 167 -15.64 -19.14 -4.28
C GLY A 167 -15.59 -18.15 -3.12
N GLU A 168 -15.22 -18.60 -1.93
CA GLU A 168 -15.06 -17.79 -0.73
C GLU A 168 -13.69 -17.09 -0.72
N THR A 169 -13.61 -15.95 -0.05
CA THR A 169 -12.34 -15.24 0.14
C THR A 169 -11.33 -16.11 0.89
N THR A 170 -10.11 -16.17 0.39
CA THR A 170 -8.99 -16.82 1.08
C THR A 170 -7.72 -15.98 1.02
N HIS A 171 -6.94 -16.02 2.09
CA HIS A 171 -5.60 -15.45 2.17
C HIS A 171 -4.50 -16.54 2.08
N SER A 172 -4.90 -17.80 1.91
CA SER A 172 -4.00 -18.94 1.71
C SER A 172 -3.65 -19.09 0.22
N LEU A 173 -2.35 -19.04 -0.12
CA LEU A 173 -1.89 -19.31 -1.50
C LEU A 173 -2.16 -20.73 -1.95
N VAL A 174 -2.21 -21.68 -1.02
CA VAL A 174 -2.45 -23.11 -1.35
C VAL A 174 -3.92 -23.33 -1.75
N GLU A 175 -4.84 -22.55 -1.20
CA GLU A 175 -6.27 -22.63 -1.47
C GLU A 175 -6.71 -21.71 -2.61
N GLY A 176 -5.93 -20.67 -2.89
CA GLY A 176 -6.28 -19.65 -3.89
C GLY A 176 -6.26 -20.21 -5.30
N ILE A 177 -7.41 -20.17 -6.00
CA ILE A 177 -7.54 -20.64 -7.39
C ILE A 177 -7.80 -19.54 -8.40
N ARG A 178 -8.23 -18.35 -7.95
CA ARG A 178 -8.47 -17.17 -8.79
C ARG A 178 -8.49 -15.91 -7.95
N TYR A 179 -8.33 -14.76 -8.58
CA TYR A 179 -8.53 -13.48 -7.92
C TYR A 179 -10.03 -13.09 -7.87
N LEU A 180 -10.46 -12.54 -6.73
CA LEU A 180 -11.71 -11.78 -6.58
C LEU A 180 -11.46 -10.31 -6.85
N LYS A 181 -10.28 -9.83 -6.46
CA LYS A 181 -9.78 -8.48 -6.67
C LYS A 181 -8.29 -8.53 -6.96
N ASP A 182 -7.84 -7.87 -8.00
CA ASP A 182 -6.45 -7.49 -8.23
C ASP A 182 -6.44 -6.09 -8.82
N ASN A 183 -6.47 -5.09 -7.95
CA ASN A 183 -6.35 -3.68 -8.29
C ASN A 183 -5.00 -3.10 -7.85
N ARG A 184 -3.97 -3.94 -7.70
CA ARG A 184 -2.62 -3.43 -7.47
C ARG A 184 -2.25 -2.46 -8.58
N LEU A 185 -1.71 -1.30 -8.22
CA LEU A 185 -1.33 -0.26 -9.18
C LEU A 185 -0.47 -0.85 -10.30
N THR A 186 -0.91 -0.70 -11.53
CA THR A 186 -0.22 -1.25 -12.70
C THR A 186 1.11 -0.52 -12.95
N PRO A 187 2.13 -1.14 -13.53
CA PRO A 187 3.33 -0.43 -13.93
C PRO A 187 3.09 0.43 -15.19
N LYS A 188 3.92 1.44 -15.38
CA LYS A 188 3.94 2.23 -16.62
C LYS A 188 4.16 1.32 -17.84
N GLY A 189 3.37 1.52 -18.87
CA GLY A 189 3.37 0.68 -20.09
C GLY A 189 2.43 -0.51 -20.02
N PHE A 190 1.81 -0.81 -18.88
CA PHE A 190 0.78 -1.84 -18.77
C PHE A 190 -0.49 -1.37 -19.49
N LYS A 191 -1.14 -2.30 -20.20
CA LYS A 191 -2.41 -2.04 -20.88
C LYS A 191 -3.44 -3.09 -20.50
N LYS A 192 -4.44 -2.71 -19.74
CA LYS A 192 -5.51 -3.61 -19.29
C LYS A 192 -6.17 -4.38 -20.43
N ALA A 193 -6.44 -3.70 -21.54
CA ALA A 193 -7.16 -4.26 -22.68
C ALA A 193 -6.45 -5.44 -23.38
N SER A 194 -5.15 -5.58 -23.19
CA SER A 194 -4.32 -6.62 -23.81
C SER A 194 -3.54 -7.48 -22.82
N ALA A 195 -3.83 -7.33 -21.52
CA ALA A 195 -3.18 -8.13 -20.49
C ALA A 195 -3.65 -9.58 -20.52
N ASP A 196 -2.73 -10.52 -20.34
CA ASP A 196 -3.05 -11.94 -20.17
C ASP A 196 -3.84 -12.14 -18.87
N ASN A 197 -4.67 -13.18 -18.84
CA ASN A 197 -5.61 -13.43 -17.72
C ASN A 197 -4.94 -13.59 -16.36
N ASP A 198 -3.73 -14.12 -16.31
CA ASP A 198 -2.96 -14.36 -15.08
C ASP A 198 -2.38 -13.08 -14.46
N ILE A 199 -2.28 -12.01 -15.25
CA ILE A 199 -1.82 -10.70 -14.82
C ILE A 199 -2.88 -9.60 -14.94
N ALA A 200 -4.10 -9.96 -15.35
CA ALA A 200 -5.17 -9.00 -15.56
C ALA A 200 -5.52 -8.23 -14.26
N VAL A 201 -6.08 -7.04 -14.43
CA VAL A 201 -6.78 -6.32 -13.36
C VAL A 201 -8.14 -6.98 -13.13
N VAL A 202 -8.47 -7.27 -11.87
CA VAL A 202 -9.69 -7.98 -11.50
C VAL A 202 -10.53 -7.15 -10.53
N GLY A 203 -11.84 -7.24 -10.64
CA GLY A 203 -12.79 -6.48 -9.83
C GLY A 203 -13.17 -5.16 -10.48
N ARG A 204 -13.61 -4.17 -9.68
CA ARG A 204 -14.13 -2.89 -10.20
C ARG A 204 -13.10 -2.10 -10.99
N ALA A 205 -11.82 -2.15 -10.61
CA ALA A 205 -10.73 -1.46 -11.30
C ALA A 205 -10.58 -1.90 -12.77
N ALA A 206 -11.02 -3.10 -13.15
CA ALA A 206 -11.00 -3.56 -14.54
C ALA A 206 -11.85 -2.66 -15.46
N ASN A 207 -12.92 -2.07 -14.93
CA ASN A 207 -13.84 -1.19 -15.65
C ASN A 207 -13.55 0.31 -15.41
N ASP A 208 -12.55 0.65 -14.61
CA ASP A 208 -12.15 2.03 -14.40
C ASP A 208 -11.28 2.51 -15.56
N GLY A 209 -11.75 3.54 -16.29
CA GLY A 209 -11.09 4.03 -17.50
C GLY A 209 -9.75 4.74 -17.23
N ASN A 210 -9.50 5.20 -16.01
CA ASN A 210 -8.28 5.93 -15.67
C ASN A 210 -7.29 5.11 -14.84
N PHE A 211 -7.68 3.92 -14.38
CA PHE A 211 -6.81 2.95 -13.73
C PHE A 211 -6.04 2.14 -14.77
N ASP A 212 -4.98 2.69 -15.33
CA ASP A 212 -4.14 2.05 -16.37
C ASP A 212 -2.78 2.74 -16.49
N ASP A 213 -1.85 2.16 -17.21
CA ASP A 213 -0.55 2.75 -17.57
C ASP A 213 0.24 3.36 -16.38
N GLY A 214 0.15 2.74 -15.21
CA GLY A 214 0.90 3.16 -14.03
C GLY A 214 0.23 4.27 -13.21
N THR A 215 -1.00 4.65 -13.51
CA THR A 215 -1.69 5.73 -12.80
C THR A 215 -3.08 5.32 -12.33
N ASP A 216 -3.57 6.01 -11.32
CA ASP A 216 -4.96 5.99 -10.89
C ASP A 216 -5.41 7.40 -10.46
N LEU A 217 -6.59 7.81 -10.92
CA LEU A 217 -7.21 9.10 -10.63
C LEU A 217 -8.53 8.88 -9.91
N PHE A 218 -8.70 9.49 -8.73
CA PHE A 218 -9.89 9.30 -7.91
C PHE A 218 -10.25 10.57 -7.15
N GLU A 219 -11.46 10.62 -6.61
CA GLU A 219 -11.98 11.76 -5.87
C GLU A 219 -12.45 11.36 -4.47
N TYR A 220 -12.23 12.26 -3.52
CA TYR A 220 -12.94 12.27 -2.25
C TYR A 220 -13.99 13.36 -2.27
N ARG A 221 -15.24 13.02 -1.99
CA ARG A 221 -16.37 13.93 -1.93
C ARG A 221 -16.84 14.06 -0.48
N ILE A 222 -16.31 15.05 0.20
CA ILE A 222 -16.52 15.28 1.62
C ILE A 222 -17.81 16.10 1.81
N PRO A 223 -18.85 15.58 2.48
CA PRO A 223 -20.06 16.32 2.75
C PRO A 223 -19.74 17.53 3.63
N VAL A 224 -20.05 18.73 3.15
CA VAL A 224 -19.90 20.01 3.89
C VAL A 224 -21.11 20.88 3.65
N SER A 225 -21.53 21.63 4.67
CA SER A 225 -22.78 22.41 4.60
C SER A 225 -22.63 23.79 3.95
N GLN A 226 -21.45 24.33 3.80
CA GLN A 226 -21.08 25.53 3.00
C GLN A 226 -19.68 26.05 3.38
N GLY A 227 -19.11 26.84 2.45
CA GLY A 227 -17.89 27.61 2.43
C GLY A 227 -17.04 27.70 3.71
N GLY A 228 -15.77 27.31 3.58
CA GLY A 228 -14.80 27.35 4.65
C GLY A 228 -13.40 27.15 4.13
N THR A 229 -12.43 27.32 5.00
CA THR A 229 -11.05 26.94 4.72
C THR A 229 -10.86 25.50 5.16
N TYR A 230 -10.40 24.67 4.23
CA TYR A 230 -10.14 23.25 4.49
C TYR A 230 -8.67 22.94 4.28
N GLN A 231 -8.09 22.17 5.20
CA GLN A 231 -6.76 21.60 5.03
C GLN A 231 -6.91 20.12 4.74
N VAL A 232 -6.19 19.65 3.73
CA VAL A 232 -6.18 18.25 3.30
C VAL A 232 -4.80 17.68 3.52
N ILE A 233 -4.75 16.51 4.16
CA ILE A 233 -3.55 15.67 4.24
C ILE A 233 -3.93 14.31 3.69
N ALA A 234 -3.20 13.85 2.68
CA ALA A 234 -3.36 12.52 2.10
C ALA A 234 -2.03 11.78 2.17
N ASN A 235 -2.06 10.56 2.68
CA ASN A 235 -0.92 9.67 2.78
C ASN A 235 -1.16 8.42 1.95
N LEU A 236 -0.20 8.03 1.13
CA LEU A 236 -0.14 6.71 0.51
C LEU A 236 0.66 5.80 1.44
N ILE A 237 -0.02 4.81 2.00
CA ILE A 237 0.52 3.96 3.05
C ILE A 237 0.72 2.54 2.52
N TYR A 238 1.86 1.95 2.82
CA TYR A 238 2.19 0.56 2.54
C TYR A 238 2.09 -0.27 3.81
N GLN A 239 1.40 -1.40 3.73
CA GLN A 239 1.29 -2.39 4.80
C GLN A 239 1.81 -3.74 4.29
N PRO A 240 2.93 -4.26 4.82
CA PRO A 240 3.51 -5.51 4.36
C PRO A 240 2.73 -6.74 4.81
N LEU A 241 1.99 -6.62 5.91
CA LEU A 241 1.19 -7.68 6.53
C LEU A 241 -0.23 -7.14 6.74
N ALA A 242 -1.12 -7.35 5.77
CA ALA A 242 -2.51 -6.94 5.84
C ALA A 242 -3.25 -7.68 6.97
N TYR A 243 -4.14 -6.97 7.64
CA TYR A 243 -4.90 -7.48 8.77
C TYR A 243 -5.64 -8.79 8.45
N GLY A 244 -6.36 -8.85 7.32
CA GLY A 244 -7.08 -10.05 6.92
C GLY A 244 -6.17 -11.27 6.69
N HIS A 245 -4.95 -11.06 6.20
CA HIS A 245 -3.96 -12.13 6.05
C HIS A 245 -3.48 -12.66 7.41
N LEU A 246 -3.21 -11.75 8.35
CA LEU A 246 -2.77 -12.12 9.69
C LEU A 246 -3.87 -12.85 10.47
N GLU A 247 -5.09 -12.34 10.42
CA GLU A 247 -6.23 -12.99 11.07
C GLU A 247 -6.52 -14.37 10.49
N HIS A 248 -6.32 -14.58 9.18
CA HIS A 248 -6.40 -15.91 8.58
C HIS A 248 -5.31 -16.83 9.13
N LEU A 249 -4.06 -16.35 9.20
CA LEU A 249 -2.93 -17.10 9.75
C LEU A 249 -3.15 -17.46 11.24
N PHE A 250 -3.62 -16.51 12.03
CA PHE A 250 -3.81 -16.68 13.48
C PHE A 250 -4.97 -17.60 13.88
N ARG A 251 -5.76 -18.06 12.92
CA ARG A 251 -6.75 -19.13 13.14
C ARG A 251 -6.12 -20.50 13.27
N ASP A 252 -4.89 -20.68 12.81
CA ASP A 252 -4.14 -21.92 12.99
C ASP A 252 -3.52 -21.95 14.39
N THR A 253 -4.27 -22.51 15.35
CA THR A 253 -3.86 -22.64 16.75
C THR A 253 -3.10 -23.94 17.05
N ILE A 254 -2.82 -24.76 16.03
CA ILE A 254 -2.14 -26.04 16.20
C ILE A 254 -0.61 -25.88 16.11
N VAL A 255 -0.15 -24.84 15.38
CA VAL A 255 1.28 -24.56 15.12
C VAL A 255 1.80 -23.57 16.15
N PRO A 256 2.67 -23.97 17.11
CA PRO A 256 3.18 -23.08 18.16
C PRO A 256 3.91 -21.84 17.64
N GLU A 257 4.53 -21.92 16.46
CA GLU A 257 5.23 -20.81 15.81
C GLU A 257 4.27 -19.70 15.38
N VAL A 258 3.01 -20.04 15.08
CA VAL A 258 1.96 -19.04 14.78
C VAL A 258 1.62 -18.23 16.03
N ASP A 259 1.47 -18.86 17.19
CA ASP A 259 1.21 -18.18 18.45
C ASP A 259 2.38 -17.29 18.87
N GLN A 260 3.62 -17.77 18.65
CA GLN A 260 4.81 -16.95 18.90
C GLN A 260 4.86 -15.74 17.98
N PHE A 261 4.61 -15.93 16.68
CA PHE A 261 4.57 -14.85 15.71
C PHE A 261 3.47 -13.83 16.05
N LYS A 262 2.27 -14.30 16.41
CA LYS A 262 1.19 -13.44 16.88
C LYS A 262 1.61 -12.59 18.07
N THR A 263 2.24 -13.21 19.08
CA THR A 263 2.71 -12.50 20.26
C THR A 263 3.71 -11.40 19.90
N ILE A 264 4.66 -11.68 19.01
CA ILE A 264 5.63 -10.69 18.54
C ILE A 264 4.93 -9.58 17.77
N TYR A 265 4.03 -9.93 16.85
CA TYR A 265 3.29 -8.96 16.05
C TYR A 265 2.45 -8.02 16.90
N ASP A 266 1.68 -8.54 17.84
CA ASP A 266 0.81 -7.76 18.72
C ASP A 266 1.60 -6.72 19.54
N ASN A 267 2.83 -7.04 19.92
CA ASN A 267 3.73 -6.16 20.66
C ASN A 267 4.65 -5.29 19.77
N THR A 268 4.55 -5.38 18.47
CA THR A 268 5.31 -4.54 17.53
C THR A 268 4.50 -3.28 17.24
N GLU A 269 5.06 -2.09 17.45
CA GLU A 269 4.38 -0.82 17.16
C GLU A 269 4.29 -0.54 15.66
N LEU A 270 5.36 -0.84 14.92
CA LEU A 270 5.40 -0.61 13.48
C LEU A 270 4.48 -1.58 12.75
N LYS A 271 3.47 -1.07 12.07
CA LYS A 271 2.53 -1.85 11.24
C LYS A 271 2.57 -1.45 9.76
N THR A 272 2.97 -0.23 9.49
CA THR A 272 2.88 0.39 8.16
C THR A 272 4.05 1.33 7.90
N GLU A 273 4.24 1.68 6.63
CA GLU A 273 5.18 2.72 6.19
C GLU A 273 4.49 3.70 5.23
N THR A 274 4.79 4.98 5.37
CA THR A 274 4.31 5.99 4.42
C THR A 274 5.21 6.05 3.19
N ILE A 275 4.61 5.86 2.00
CA ILE A 275 5.31 5.98 0.72
C ILE A 275 5.41 7.46 0.31
N SER A 276 4.27 8.16 0.31
CA SER A 276 4.15 9.52 -0.18
C SER A 276 3.08 10.28 0.60
N THR A 277 3.27 11.58 0.78
CA THR A 277 2.32 12.48 1.43
C THR A 277 2.04 13.67 0.53
N ALA A 278 0.78 13.99 0.34
CA ALA A 278 0.31 15.18 -0.34
C ALA A 278 -0.51 16.07 0.61
N THR A 279 -0.32 17.38 0.53
CA THR A 279 -1.05 18.34 1.34
C THR A 279 -1.60 19.47 0.49
N SER A 280 -2.77 19.98 0.83
CA SER A 280 -3.37 21.14 0.18
C SER A 280 -4.14 21.96 1.19
N GLN A 281 -4.23 23.26 0.93
CA GLN A 281 -5.14 24.17 1.60
C GLN A 281 -6.11 24.76 0.58
N HIS A 282 -7.39 24.65 0.86
CA HIS A 282 -8.44 25.25 0.04
C HIS A 282 -9.11 26.37 0.84
N VAL A 283 -9.19 27.53 0.21
CA VAL A 283 -9.91 28.72 0.74
C VAL A 283 -11.03 29.01 -0.25
N GLN A 284 -12.25 29.05 0.24
CA GLN A 284 -13.43 29.39 -0.57
C GLN A 284 -13.74 30.86 -0.47
#